data_d56657bb7aece7aa2fab392ca4d13a95
#
_entry.id   d56657bb7aece7aa2fab392ca4d13a95
#
_cell.length_a   1.000
_cell.length_b   1.000
_cell.length_c   1.000
_cell.angle_alpha   90.00
_cell.angle_beta   90.00
_cell.angle_gamma   90.00
#
_symmetry.space_group_name_H-M   'P 1'
#
loop_
_entity.id
_entity.type
_entity.pdbx_description
1 polymer ?
#
loop_
_entity_poly.entity_id
_entity_poly.type
_entity_poly.pdbx_seq_one_letter_code
_entity_poly.pdbx_strand_id
1 'polypeptide(L)'
;MLTNEVPDASAGTADDRAWGRRKRRMVVIGTVAAVFLAFCGLTARLFVFPASGMPAHVDAIVMMAGPGDRFRTALGLAAQHRAPVLVLSSGDRGPNGSGQDPGRPCGLPIPGVRTICFNPNPDTTQGEAEYAARLARQYHWHSVALVTITAQDSRARLRMERCFSGHVYVMTAPTPAKYWPYELAYEWAATIKALTVNRSC
;
A
#
# COMPACT_ATOMS: atom_id res chain seq x y z
N MET A 1 -37.93 -76.43 -3.11
CA MET A 1 -36.62 -75.84 -2.84
C MET A 1 -36.68 -74.32 -3.14
N LEU A 2 -36.83 -73.47 -2.14
CA LEU A 2 -36.84 -72.01 -2.30
C LEU A 2 -35.45 -71.54 -1.90
N THR A 3 -34.66 -71.12 -2.86
CA THR A 3 -33.36 -70.48 -2.62
C THR A 3 -33.60 -69.04 -2.12
N ASN A 4 -33.32 -68.79 -0.84
CA ASN A 4 -33.36 -67.47 -0.25
C ASN A 4 -32.07 -66.73 -0.65
N GLU A 5 -32.11 -65.90 -1.68
CA GLU A 5 -31.03 -64.97 -1.97
C GLU A 5 -31.01 -63.86 -0.91
N VAL A 6 -29.98 -63.88 -0.09
CA VAL A 6 -29.69 -62.79 0.88
C VAL A 6 -29.14 -61.62 0.07
N PRO A 7 -29.77 -60.42 0.06
CA PRO A 7 -29.23 -59.27 -0.64
C PRO A 7 -27.89 -58.88 -0.03
N ASP A 8 -26.88 -58.70 -0.86
CA ASP A 8 -25.51 -58.29 -0.50
C ASP A 8 -25.54 -56.87 0.04
N ALA A 9 -25.45 -56.72 1.37
CA ALA A 9 -25.42 -55.45 2.09
C ALA A 9 -24.13 -54.66 1.92
N SER A 10 -23.15 -55.19 1.15
CA SER A 10 -21.82 -54.57 1.01
C SER A 10 -21.75 -53.47 -0.08
N ALA A 11 -22.68 -53.49 -1.04
CA ALA A 11 -22.66 -52.55 -2.17
C ALA A 11 -23.01 -51.09 -1.77
N GLY A 12 -23.92 -50.91 -0.77
CA GLY A 12 -24.33 -49.57 -0.31
C GLY A 12 -23.22 -48.76 0.41
N THR A 13 -22.31 -49.45 1.12
CA THR A 13 -21.27 -48.77 1.92
C THR A 13 -20.10 -48.19 1.09
N ALA A 14 -19.85 -48.72 -0.10
CA ALA A 14 -18.76 -48.22 -0.98
C ALA A 14 -19.18 -46.95 -1.72
N ASP A 15 -20.44 -46.89 -2.17
CA ASP A 15 -21.00 -45.74 -2.89
C ASP A 15 -21.20 -44.53 -1.98
N ASP A 16 -21.70 -44.77 -0.75
CA ASP A 16 -21.83 -43.71 0.27
C ASP A 16 -20.47 -43.08 0.64
N ARG A 17 -19.43 -43.88 0.72
CA ARG A 17 -18.06 -43.38 0.97
C ARG A 17 -17.49 -42.60 -0.21
N ALA A 18 -17.77 -43.05 -1.44
CA ALA A 18 -17.36 -42.36 -2.65
C ALA A 18 -18.08 -41.00 -2.80
N TRP A 19 -19.39 -40.96 -2.52
CA TRP A 19 -20.18 -39.74 -2.51
C TRP A 19 -19.75 -38.75 -1.44
N GLY A 20 -19.49 -39.21 -0.22
CA GLY A 20 -18.95 -38.40 0.88
C GLY A 20 -17.58 -37.77 0.54
N ARG A 21 -16.69 -38.55 -0.08
CA ARG A 21 -15.37 -38.03 -0.54
C ARG A 21 -15.52 -36.98 -1.63
N ARG A 22 -16.43 -37.16 -2.58
CA ARG A 22 -16.70 -36.21 -3.67
C ARG A 22 -17.27 -34.91 -3.12
N LYS A 23 -18.21 -34.96 -2.20
CA LYS A 23 -18.79 -33.81 -1.49
C LYS A 23 -17.72 -33.04 -0.73
N ARG A 24 -16.87 -33.71 0.05
CA ARG A 24 -15.76 -33.12 0.77
C ARG A 24 -14.76 -32.43 -0.16
N ARG A 25 -14.41 -33.05 -1.30
CA ARG A 25 -13.52 -32.43 -2.30
C ARG A 25 -14.14 -31.17 -2.89
N MET A 26 -15.42 -31.17 -3.24
CA MET A 26 -16.10 -29.98 -3.76
C MET A 26 -16.14 -28.84 -2.74
N VAL A 27 -16.40 -29.15 -1.46
CA VAL A 27 -16.37 -28.15 -0.37
C VAL A 27 -14.95 -27.57 -0.21
N VAL A 28 -13.93 -28.42 -0.19
CA VAL A 28 -12.52 -27.95 -0.09
C VAL A 28 -12.15 -27.07 -1.28
N ILE A 29 -12.47 -27.50 -2.52
CA ILE A 29 -12.17 -26.70 -3.72
C ILE A 29 -12.92 -25.36 -3.66
N GLY A 30 -14.21 -25.38 -3.29
CA GLY A 30 -15.02 -24.17 -3.16
C GLY A 30 -14.44 -23.20 -2.11
N THR A 31 -14.03 -23.73 -0.95
CA THR A 31 -13.39 -22.91 0.11
C THR A 31 -12.07 -22.31 -0.36
N VAL A 32 -11.21 -23.11 -0.99
CA VAL A 32 -9.93 -22.61 -1.53
C VAL A 32 -10.16 -21.53 -2.59
N ALA A 33 -11.10 -21.74 -3.51
CA ALA A 33 -11.46 -20.76 -4.52
C ALA A 33 -11.99 -19.45 -3.88
N ALA A 34 -12.86 -19.56 -2.88
CA ALA A 34 -13.39 -18.39 -2.17
C ALA A 34 -12.29 -17.60 -1.44
N VAL A 35 -11.37 -18.28 -0.74
CA VAL A 35 -10.22 -17.66 -0.08
C VAL A 35 -9.30 -16.99 -1.09
N PHE A 36 -9.03 -17.64 -2.22
CA PHE A 36 -8.21 -17.08 -3.29
C PHE A 36 -8.85 -15.82 -3.90
N LEU A 37 -10.14 -15.85 -4.18
CA LEU A 37 -10.87 -14.68 -4.70
C LEU A 37 -10.90 -13.53 -3.69
N ALA A 38 -11.09 -13.82 -2.39
CA ALA A 38 -11.02 -12.83 -1.34
C ALA A 38 -9.62 -12.21 -1.24
N PHE A 39 -8.56 -13.01 -1.34
CA PHE A 39 -7.17 -12.53 -1.37
C PHE A 39 -6.90 -11.64 -2.60
N CYS A 40 -7.35 -12.06 -3.78
CA CYS A 40 -7.22 -11.26 -5.01
C CYS A 40 -7.99 -9.93 -4.88
N GLY A 41 -9.21 -9.95 -4.37
CA GLY A 41 -10.03 -8.76 -4.13
C GLY A 41 -9.37 -7.80 -3.14
N LEU A 42 -8.83 -8.32 -2.04
CA LEU A 42 -8.10 -7.53 -1.06
C LEU A 42 -6.82 -6.92 -1.64
N THR A 43 -6.05 -7.71 -2.40
CA THR A 43 -4.84 -7.24 -3.10
C THR A 43 -5.17 -6.11 -4.08
N ALA A 44 -6.21 -6.29 -4.88
CA ALA A 44 -6.67 -5.29 -5.83
C ALA A 44 -7.09 -3.99 -5.09
N ARG A 45 -7.85 -4.11 -4.01
CA ARG A 45 -8.34 -2.96 -3.23
C ARG A 45 -7.22 -2.19 -2.52
N LEU A 46 -6.22 -2.89 -2.01
CA LEU A 46 -5.14 -2.26 -1.23
C LEU A 46 -4.03 -1.67 -2.12
N PHE A 47 -3.69 -2.33 -3.22
CA PHE A 47 -2.47 -2.02 -3.95
C PHE A 47 -2.70 -1.62 -5.42
N VAL A 48 -3.83 -2.01 -6.04
CA VAL A 48 -4.09 -1.70 -7.45
C VAL A 48 -5.09 -0.55 -7.60
N PHE A 49 -6.14 -0.54 -6.80
CA PHE A 49 -7.21 0.46 -6.81
C PHE A 49 -7.41 1.08 -5.42
N PRO A 50 -6.36 1.68 -4.82
CA PRO A 50 -6.52 2.35 -3.54
C PRO A 50 -7.44 3.56 -3.65
N ALA A 51 -7.98 4.02 -2.52
CA ALA A 51 -8.77 5.25 -2.47
C ALA A 51 -7.84 6.47 -2.46
N SER A 52 -7.31 6.82 -3.61
CA SER A 52 -6.48 8.01 -3.79
C SER A 52 -7.33 9.27 -4.01
N GLY A 53 -6.77 10.40 -3.66
CA GLY A 53 -7.40 11.72 -3.85
C GLY A 53 -7.11 12.67 -2.71
N MET A 54 -7.33 13.98 -2.97
CA MET A 54 -7.18 15.04 -1.99
C MET A 54 -8.19 16.16 -2.26
N PRO A 55 -8.56 16.98 -1.25
CA PRO A 55 -9.38 18.17 -1.44
C PRO A 55 -8.63 19.23 -2.29
N ALA A 56 -9.30 20.34 -2.59
CA ALA A 56 -8.71 21.43 -3.36
C ALA A 56 -7.41 21.96 -2.74
N HIS A 57 -7.37 22.05 -1.42
CA HIS A 57 -6.18 22.53 -0.68
C HIS A 57 -5.90 21.65 0.56
N VAL A 58 -4.61 21.54 0.90
CA VAL A 58 -4.09 20.95 2.14
C VAL A 58 -2.96 21.85 2.67
N ASP A 59 -2.54 21.64 3.92
CA ASP A 59 -1.48 22.45 4.53
C ASP A 59 -0.10 22.10 3.98
N ALA A 60 0.13 20.83 3.63
CA ALA A 60 1.38 20.40 3.02
C ALA A 60 1.21 19.21 2.08
N ILE A 61 2.03 19.19 1.02
CA ILE A 61 2.26 18.02 0.17
C ILE A 61 3.56 17.38 0.61
N VAL A 62 3.54 16.08 0.90
CA VAL A 62 4.71 15.31 1.33
C VAL A 62 4.99 14.23 0.29
N MET A 63 6.07 14.40 -0.47
CA MET A 63 6.53 13.38 -1.42
C MET A 63 7.38 12.36 -0.68
N MET A 64 6.97 11.10 -0.75
CA MET A 64 7.71 9.97 -0.22
C MET A 64 8.75 9.47 -1.22
N ALA A 65 9.91 9.04 -0.75
CA ALA A 65 10.98 8.50 -1.61
C ALA A 65 10.61 7.14 -2.23
N GLY A 66 11.25 6.82 -3.34
CA GLY A 66 11.15 5.53 -4.01
C GLY A 66 10.89 5.63 -5.52
N PRO A 67 10.64 4.51 -6.21
CA PRO A 67 10.50 4.45 -7.65
C PRO A 67 9.24 5.16 -8.16
N GLY A 68 9.21 5.47 -9.45
CA GLY A 68 8.08 6.11 -10.13
C GLY A 68 8.16 7.63 -10.19
N ASP A 69 7.22 8.24 -10.91
CA ASP A 69 7.23 9.68 -11.22
C ASP A 69 6.54 10.52 -10.14
N ARG A 70 6.87 10.24 -8.87
CA ARG A 70 6.32 10.92 -7.69
C ARG A 70 6.68 12.39 -7.67
N PHE A 71 7.92 12.69 -8.07
CA PHE A 71 8.43 14.05 -8.07
C PHE A 71 7.64 14.95 -9.01
N ARG A 72 7.37 14.51 -10.24
CA ARG A 72 6.52 15.25 -11.18
C ARG A 72 5.10 15.44 -10.65
N THR A 73 4.53 14.40 -10.04
CA THR A 73 3.20 14.49 -9.43
C THR A 73 3.19 15.52 -8.31
N ALA A 74 4.18 15.49 -7.40
CA ALA A 74 4.29 16.43 -6.29
C ALA A 74 4.50 17.88 -6.77
N LEU A 75 5.40 18.08 -7.75
CA LEU A 75 5.62 19.39 -8.38
C LEU A 75 4.37 19.92 -9.07
N GLY A 76 3.64 19.06 -9.80
CA GLY A 76 2.41 19.45 -10.46
C GLY A 76 1.33 19.93 -9.48
N LEU A 77 1.20 19.27 -8.33
CA LEU A 77 0.29 19.70 -7.27
C LEU A 77 0.75 21.02 -6.61
N ALA A 78 2.04 21.16 -6.37
CA ALA A 78 2.62 22.38 -5.80
C ALA A 78 2.48 23.57 -6.76
N ALA A 79 2.74 23.38 -8.06
CA ALA A 79 2.55 24.41 -9.08
C ALA A 79 1.09 24.84 -9.26
N GLN A 80 0.14 23.97 -8.94
CA GLN A 80 -1.29 24.27 -8.86
C GLN A 80 -1.70 24.94 -7.52
N HIS A 81 -0.73 25.28 -6.68
CA HIS A 81 -0.96 25.86 -5.34
C HIS A 81 -1.92 25.04 -4.47
N ARG A 82 -1.88 23.69 -4.59
CA ARG A 82 -2.69 22.79 -3.76
C ARG A 82 -2.25 22.77 -2.31
N ALA A 83 -1.05 23.26 -2.01
CA ALA A 83 -0.52 23.48 -0.66
C ALA A 83 0.51 24.60 -0.64
N PRO A 84 0.65 25.35 0.46
CA PRO A 84 1.71 26.35 0.63
C PRO A 84 3.09 25.72 0.92
N VAL A 85 3.13 24.44 1.26
CA VAL A 85 4.38 23.73 1.60
C VAL A 85 4.51 22.44 0.80
N LEU A 86 5.70 22.24 0.21
CA LEU A 86 6.12 21.00 -0.44
C LEU A 86 7.27 20.39 0.35
N VAL A 87 7.09 19.18 0.84
CA VAL A 87 8.11 18.40 1.57
C VAL A 87 8.61 17.28 0.68
N LEU A 88 9.91 17.20 0.46
CA LEU A 88 10.55 16.23 -0.41
C LEU A 88 11.43 15.29 0.41
N SER A 89 11.08 14.01 0.44
CA SER A 89 11.96 12.97 0.99
C SER A 89 13.02 12.60 -0.04
N SER A 90 14.28 12.62 0.39
CA SER A 90 15.45 12.26 -0.43
C SER A 90 16.02 10.90 -0.06
N GLY A 91 15.18 9.97 0.42
CA GLY A 91 15.63 8.64 0.86
C GLY A 91 16.60 7.95 -0.11
N ASP A 92 17.60 7.29 0.45
CA ASP A 92 18.75 6.66 -0.23
C ASP A 92 18.42 5.45 -1.14
N ARG A 93 17.17 5.30 -1.55
CA ARG A 93 16.68 4.12 -2.26
C ARG A 93 16.72 4.21 -3.77
N GLY A 94 17.87 4.61 -4.32
CA GLY A 94 18.17 4.28 -5.72
C GLY A 94 18.71 2.85 -5.83
N PRO A 95 18.61 2.17 -6.99
CA PRO A 95 19.23 0.86 -7.21
C PRO A 95 20.73 0.81 -6.97
N ASN A 96 21.38 1.94 -6.74
CA ASN A 96 22.82 2.10 -6.52
C ASN A 96 23.16 2.80 -5.18
N GLY A 97 22.22 2.93 -4.22
CA GLY A 97 22.51 3.53 -2.91
C GLY A 97 22.91 5.01 -2.93
N SER A 98 22.90 5.64 -4.06
CA SER A 98 23.20 7.07 -4.21
C SER A 98 21.91 7.87 -4.05
N GLY A 99 21.59 8.21 -2.83
CA GLY A 99 20.37 8.91 -2.44
C GLY A 99 20.22 10.35 -2.87
N GLN A 100 20.98 10.75 -3.81
CA GLN A 100 20.80 12.00 -4.53
C GLN A 100 20.53 11.66 -5.98
N ASP A 101 19.27 11.65 -6.37
CA ASP A 101 18.94 11.89 -7.76
C ASP A 101 19.47 13.31 -8.07
N PRO A 102 20.54 13.45 -8.88
CA PRO A 102 21.12 14.75 -9.21
C PRO A 102 20.15 15.70 -9.92
N GLY A 103 18.99 15.18 -10.34
CA GLY A 103 17.90 15.92 -10.96
C GLY A 103 16.78 16.36 -10.00
N ARG A 104 16.88 16.11 -8.69
CA ARG A 104 15.91 16.61 -7.71
C ARG A 104 16.47 17.82 -6.97
N PRO A 105 16.27 19.02 -7.48
CA PRO A 105 16.74 20.19 -6.77
C PRO A 105 15.86 20.43 -5.55
N CYS A 106 16.40 20.09 -4.39
CA CYS A 106 16.03 20.76 -3.17
C CYS A 106 16.31 22.26 -3.37
N GLY A 107 15.29 23.06 -3.51
CA GLY A 107 15.43 24.49 -3.73
C GLY A 107 14.98 24.99 -5.09
N LEU A 108 14.23 24.20 -5.88
CA LEU A 108 13.46 24.78 -6.99
C LEU A 108 12.50 25.83 -6.42
N PRO A 109 12.67 27.10 -6.79
CA PRO A 109 11.73 28.12 -6.37
C PRO A 109 10.39 27.90 -7.06
N ILE A 110 9.39 27.44 -6.32
CA ILE A 110 8.01 27.45 -6.77
C ILE A 110 7.39 28.72 -6.17
N PRO A 111 6.96 29.68 -6.96
CA PRO A 111 6.36 30.93 -6.45
C PRO A 111 5.24 30.61 -5.45
N GLY A 112 5.29 31.21 -4.26
CA GLY A 112 4.26 31.02 -3.23
C GLY A 112 4.27 29.66 -2.52
N VAL A 113 5.23 28.76 -2.80
CA VAL A 113 5.35 27.45 -2.15
C VAL A 113 6.71 27.31 -1.47
N ARG A 114 6.70 27.02 -0.18
CA ARG A 114 7.92 26.72 0.59
C ARG A 114 8.32 25.27 0.37
N THR A 115 9.52 25.02 -0.14
CA THR A 115 10.06 23.67 -0.28
C THR A 115 10.95 23.30 0.91
N ILE A 116 10.70 22.12 1.50
CA ILE A 116 11.49 21.53 2.60
C ILE A 116 11.98 20.17 2.13
N CYS A 117 13.28 19.93 2.22
CA CYS A 117 13.86 18.63 1.90
C CYS A 117 14.42 17.96 3.15
N PHE A 118 14.35 16.64 3.19
CA PHE A 118 14.86 15.88 4.32
C PHE A 118 15.31 14.47 3.92
N ASN A 119 16.25 13.93 4.70
CA ASN A 119 16.60 12.52 4.71
C ASN A 119 15.89 11.85 5.89
N PRO A 120 15.05 10.84 5.65
CA PRO A 120 14.40 10.13 6.75
C PRO A 120 15.42 9.30 7.54
N ASN A 121 15.26 9.29 8.86
CA ASN A 121 16.01 8.41 9.74
C ASN A 121 15.03 7.74 10.73
N PRO A 122 14.81 6.42 10.63
CA PRO A 122 15.40 5.48 9.65
C PRO A 122 14.93 5.76 8.21
N ASP A 123 15.76 5.33 7.20
CA ASP A 123 15.41 5.42 5.79
C ASP A 123 14.33 4.39 5.43
N THR A 124 13.12 4.70 5.84
CA THR A 124 11.92 3.87 5.69
C THR A 124 10.69 4.75 5.57
N THR A 125 9.61 4.19 5.03
CA THR A 125 8.30 4.87 5.02
C THR A 125 7.82 5.28 6.42
N GLN A 126 8.23 4.55 7.47
CA GLN A 126 7.99 4.93 8.86
C GLN A 126 8.77 6.21 9.21
N GLY A 127 10.06 6.26 8.95
CA GLY A 127 10.87 7.45 9.22
C GLY A 127 10.42 8.68 8.43
N GLU A 128 9.92 8.48 7.20
CA GLU A 128 9.30 9.55 6.41
C GLU A 128 8.03 10.09 7.08
N ALA A 129 7.16 9.19 7.54
CA ALA A 129 5.93 9.56 8.26
C ALA A 129 6.23 10.26 9.60
N GLU A 130 7.21 9.75 10.35
CA GLU A 130 7.68 10.37 11.60
C GLU A 130 8.22 11.80 11.38
N TYR A 131 9.00 11.99 10.32
CA TYR A 131 9.52 13.31 9.98
C TYR A 131 8.41 14.27 9.56
N ALA A 132 7.53 13.85 8.66
CA ALA A 132 6.39 14.63 8.21
C ALA A 132 5.48 15.03 9.39
N ALA A 133 5.23 14.10 10.31
CA ALA A 133 4.44 14.38 11.51
C ALA A 133 5.14 15.37 12.47
N ARG A 134 6.48 15.36 12.57
CA ARG A 134 7.21 16.39 13.32
C ARG A 134 7.02 17.77 12.70
N LEU A 135 7.13 17.89 11.38
CA LEU A 135 6.86 19.14 10.66
C LEU A 135 5.40 19.57 10.85
N ALA A 136 4.45 18.65 10.77
CA ALA A 136 3.05 18.94 10.98
C ALA A 136 2.78 19.54 12.36
N ARG A 137 3.41 19.02 13.41
CA ARG A 137 3.33 19.61 14.76
C ARG A 137 4.00 20.99 14.85
N GLN A 138 5.17 21.13 14.23
CA GLN A 138 5.93 22.38 14.24
C GLN A 138 5.21 23.53 13.53
N TYR A 139 4.53 23.22 12.43
CA TYR A 139 3.83 24.20 11.60
C TYR A 139 2.31 24.20 11.78
N HIS A 140 1.80 23.42 12.75
CA HIS A 140 0.37 23.33 13.08
C HIS A 140 -0.50 22.91 11.88
N TRP A 141 -0.03 21.92 11.09
CA TRP A 141 -0.81 21.39 9.98
C TRP A 141 -1.97 20.53 10.49
N HIS A 142 -3.10 20.65 9.83
CA HIS A 142 -4.32 19.86 10.07
C HIS A 142 -4.59 18.86 8.95
N SER A 143 -3.94 19.05 7.80
CA SER A 143 -4.14 18.21 6.61
C SER A 143 -2.84 18.06 5.82
N VAL A 144 -2.56 16.84 5.36
CA VAL A 144 -1.40 16.54 4.52
C VAL A 144 -1.81 15.66 3.35
N ALA A 145 -1.21 15.90 2.17
CA ALA A 145 -1.30 15.02 1.02
C ALA A 145 0.03 14.31 0.80
N LEU A 146 0.05 13.00 0.97
CA LEU A 146 1.20 12.17 0.63
C LEU A 146 1.23 11.95 -0.87
N VAL A 147 2.41 11.99 -1.48
CA VAL A 147 2.62 11.61 -2.88
C VAL A 147 3.49 10.38 -2.92
N THR A 148 2.96 9.28 -3.47
CA THR A 148 3.64 7.99 -3.57
C THR A 148 3.24 7.26 -4.84
N ILE A 149 3.66 6.00 -5.05
CA ILE A 149 3.14 5.16 -6.15
C ILE A 149 1.86 4.44 -5.73
N THR A 150 1.07 4.01 -6.71
CA THR A 150 -0.21 3.34 -6.47
C THR A 150 -0.10 2.15 -5.52
N ALA A 151 0.90 1.29 -5.72
CA ALA A 151 1.09 0.10 -4.87
C ALA A 151 1.39 0.43 -3.40
N GLN A 152 2.00 1.59 -3.11
CA GLN A 152 2.42 1.98 -1.76
C GLN A 152 1.36 2.77 -0.98
N ASP A 153 0.25 3.20 -1.61
CA ASP A 153 -0.78 4.07 -1.01
C ASP A 153 -1.20 3.62 0.38
N SER A 154 -1.72 2.40 0.49
CA SER A 154 -2.28 1.89 1.75
C SER A 154 -1.28 1.87 2.90
N ARG A 155 -0.02 1.52 2.63
CA ARG A 155 1.03 1.51 3.65
C ARG A 155 1.51 2.91 4.02
N ALA A 156 1.63 3.80 3.05
CA ALA A 156 2.00 5.20 3.30
C ALA A 156 0.94 5.89 4.17
N ARG A 157 -0.32 5.71 3.84
CA ARG A 157 -1.47 6.17 4.62
C ARG A 157 -1.43 5.62 6.05
N LEU A 158 -1.35 4.30 6.20
CA LEU A 158 -1.30 3.62 7.50
C LEU A 158 -0.18 4.17 8.40
N ARG A 159 1.01 4.42 7.83
CA ARG A 159 2.15 4.95 8.57
C ARG A 159 1.92 6.40 8.99
N MET A 160 1.41 7.22 8.08
CA MET A 160 1.16 8.63 8.40
C MET A 160 0.04 8.81 9.42
N GLU A 161 -1.07 8.08 9.29
CA GLU A 161 -2.20 8.13 10.23
C GLU A 161 -1.84 7.72 11.66
N ARG A 162 -0.79 6.91 11.83
CA ARG A 162 -0.28 6.57 13.17
C ARG A 162 0.53 7.70 13.81
N CYS A 163 1.14 8.54 12.99
CA CYS A 163 2.03 9.60 13.43
C CYS A 163 1.37 10.97 13.50
N PHE A 164 0.27 11.15 12.79
CA PHE A 164 -0.40 12.42 12.58
C PHE A 164 -1.89 12.31 12.85
N SER A 165 -2.40 13.17 13.71
CA SER A 165 -3.81 13.20 14.13
C SER A 165 -4.73 13.98 13.20
N GLY A 166 -4.19 14.66 12.19
CA GLY A 166 -4.95 15.41 11.20
C GLY A 166 -5.42 14.54 10.02
N HIS A 167 -5.90 15.19 8.98
CA HIS A 167 -6.40 14.50 7.78
C HIS A 167 -5.27 14.10 6.84
N VAL A 168 -5.21 12.81 6.50
CA VAL A 168 -4.23 12.24 5.58
C VAL A 168 -4.90 11.90 4.26
N TYR A 169 -4.43 12.53 3.21
CA TYR A 169 -4.80 12.24 1.82
C TYR A 169 -3.63 11.59 1.09
N VAL A 170 -3.90 10.81 0.05
CA VAL A 170 -2.83 10.21 -0.75
C VAL A 170 -3.11 10.46 -2.23
N MET A 171 -2.11 10.99 -2.92
CA MET A 171 -2.08 11.14 -4.36
C MET A 171 -1.05 10.18 -4.93
N THR A 172 -1.46 9.40 -5.91
CA THR A 172 -0.60 8.35 -6.45
C THR A 172 -0.06 8.69 -7.82
N ALA A 173 1.25 8.53 -7.99
CA ALA A 173 1.88 8.38 -9.30
C ALA A 173 1.71 6.93 -9.77
N PRO A 174 1.58 6.67 -11.09
CA PRO A 174 1.48 5.32 -11.61
C PRO A 174 2.67 4.46 -11.19
N THR A 175 2.39 3.24 -10.73
CA THR A 175 3.45 2.24 -10.53
C THR A 175 3.96 1.78 -11.88
N PRO A 176 5.28 1.91 -12.19
CA PRO A 176 5.80 1.46 -13.47
C PRO A 176 5.55 -0.03 -13.69
N ALA A 177 5.09 -0.41 -14.89
CA ALA A 177 4.62 -1.77 -15.19
C ALA A 177 5.63 -2.89 -14.80
N LYS A 178 6.91 -2.65 -15.02
CA LYS A 178 8.00 -3.59 -14.71
C LYS A 178 8.17 -3.89 -13.21
N TYR A 179 7.69 -3.01 -12.34
CA TYR A 179 7.84 -3.17 -10.88
C TYR A 179 6.64 -3.85 -10.22
N TRP A 180 5.49 -3.99 -10.90
CA TRP A 180 4.27 -4.52 -10.29
C TRP A 180 4.43 -5.85 -9.55
N PRO A 181 5.09 -6.90 -10.12
CA PRO A 181 5.22 -8.17 -9.39
C PRO A 181 6.04 -8.03 -8.11
N TYR A 182 7.11 -7.24 -8.16
CA TYR A 182 7.95 -6.95 -7.00
C TYR A 182 7.20 -6.12 -5.97
N GLU A 183 6.56 -5.03 -6.39
CA GLU A 183 5.84 -4.12 -5.49
C GLU A 183 4.69 -4.81 -4.78
N LEU A 184 3.92 -5.67 -5.44
CA LEU A 184 2.84 -6.43 -4.78
C LEU A 184 3.38 -7.33 -3.68
N ALA A 185 4.44 -8.09 -3.94
CA ALA A 185 5.04 -8.97 -2.94
C ALA A 185 5.66 -8.16 -1.79
N TYR A 186 6.38 -7.10 -2.12
CA TYR A 186 7.00 -6.20 -1.15
C TYR A 186 5.98 -5.50 -0.26
N GLU A 187 4.91 -4.95 -0.84
CA GLU A 187 3.89 -4.20 -0.11
C GLU A 187 3.06 -5.11 0.81
N TRP A 188 2.80 -6.37 0.42
CA TRP A 188 2.22 -7.35 1.33
C TRP A 188 3.12 -7.60 2.54
N ALA A 189 4.39 -7.92 2.31
CA ALA A 189 5.35 -8.17 3.39
C ALA A 189 5.52 -6.94 4.30
N ALA A 190 5.68 -5.76 3.70
CA ALA A 190 5.87 -4.52 4.42
C ALA A 190 4.62 -4.08 5.21
N THR A 191 3.42 -4.33 4.67
CA THR A 191 2.15 -4.05 5.34
C THR A 191 1.93 -5.01 6.52
N ILE A 192 2.18 -6.31 6.34
CA ILE A 192 2.12 -7.29 7.43
C ILE A 192 3.10 -6.89 8.54
N LYS A 193 4.36 -6.56 8.19
CA LYS A 193 5.35 -6.08 9.16
C LYS A 193 4.87 -4.81 9.88
N ALA A 194 4.25 -3.88 9.16
CA ALA A 194 3.68 -2.67 9.76
C ALA A 194 2.55 -2.97 10.74
N LEU A 195 1.72 -3.98 10.47
CA LEU A 195 0.58 -4.33 11.33
C LEU A 195 0.97 -5.19 12.53
N THR A 196 2.07 -5.93 12.46
CA THR A 196 2.45 -6.92 13.49
C THR A 196 3.65 -6.48 14.32
N VAL A 197 4.76 -6.12 13.71
CA VAL A 197 6.05 -5.87 14.38
C VAL A 197 6.26 -4.37 14.64
N ASN A 198 6.14 -3.54 13.62
CA ASN A 198 6.42 -2.11 13.70
C ASN A 198 5.11 -1.32 13.81
N ARG A 199 4.47 -1.34 14.97
CA ARG A 199 3.15 -0.73 15.19
C ARG A 199 3.20 0.74 15.62
N SER A 200 4.34 1.20 16.11
CA SER A 200 4.53 2.60 16.55
C SER A 200 4.53 3.57 15.37
N CYS A 201 4.28 4.81 15.71
CA CYS A 201 4.71 5.93 14.92
C CYS A 201 6.23 5.96 14.88
#